data_c2541762d2fadc305e82c398186ac497
#
_entry.id   c2541762d2fadc305e82c398186ac497
#
_cell.length_a   1.000
_cell.length_b   1.000
_cell.length_c   1.000
_cell.angle_alpha   90.00
_cell.angle_beta   90.00
_cell.angle_gamma   90.00
#
_symmetry.space_group_name_H-M   'P 1'
#
loop_
_entity.id
_entity.type
_entity.pdbx_description
1 polymer ?
#
loop_
_entity_poly.entity_id
_entity_poly.type
_entity_poly.pdbx_seq_one_letter_code
_entity_poly.pdbx_strand_id
1 'polypeptide(L)'
;MSVRTVRGGLLALLLPMTACVSGPDYHLPANAVAASPRAARAFVSGQDASFSHDVPPDRWWQLYGDPQLDAYVREALAANTDLRAADANLRRASATVLEYRARGAVQADVDASGTLAHAGGYTQASAAPQSYALGLHLSYPLDLAGGIRRGIEAANANAEAVAAARDQVRVVVAAAVTRAYLQVCTRNHTLAATRQVLAIQRATLEATRRLAAGGRGTDFDVSRAGAAVNRSAAGIPHLLAERQASLLELAALMGRLPADYPREAEGCPQPPELEQALPVGDGWQLLQRRPDVRAAERSLAAATAMIGVETAGLYPQITLGASSGVAGTPAHLLSADSFGASIGPVLSWHWPNRRAAKARIAAAGANADTALASFDGIVLRALRQTETALSACTQELERERSLAQARMDAARAAGQAQQLYRFGRIDFLDVLSAQAALADAESALATSRAERVDRQMELFLSLGGGWAAGDTADGAIR
;
A
#
# COMPACT_ATOMS: atom_id res chain seq x y z
N MET A 1 -43.47 -64.14 -32.95
CA MET A 1 -42.84 -63.20 -33.91
C MET A 1 -41.79 -62.36 -33.13
N SER A 2 -40.58 -62.48 -33.58
CA SER A 2 -39.34 -62.14 -32.85
C SER A 2 -39.10 -60.61 -32.66
N VAL A 3 -38.87 -60.20 -31.42
CA VAL A 3 -38.37 -58.91 -31.09
C VAL A 3 -36.81 -58.98 -31.09
N ARG A 4 -36.20 -58.47 -32.15
CA ARG A 4 -34.75 -58.37 -32.28
C ARG A 4 -34.25 -57.19 -31.44
N THR A 5 -33.48 -57.54 -30.43
CA THR A 5 -32.65 -56.63 -29.63
C THR A 5 -31.69 -55.81 -30.48
N VAL A 6 -31.88 -54.48 -30.50
CA VAL A 6 -30.82 -53.54 -30.94
C VAL A 6 -30.01 -53.16 -29.70
N ARG A 7 -29.07 -54.03 -29.33
CA ARG A 7 -27.95 -53.69 -28.42
C ARG A 7 -26.72 -53.47 -29.30
N GLY A 8 -26.32 -52.23 -29.48
CA GLY A 8 -25.08 -51.94 -30.18
C GLY A 8 -24.98 -50.47 -30.56
N GLY A 9 -24.22 -49.68 -29.86
CA GLY A 9 -23.74 -48.42 -30.42
C GLY A 9 -23.71 -47.17 -29.53
N LEU A 10 -23.67 -47.31 -28.20
CA LEU A 10 -23.52 -46.11 -27.33
C LEU A 10 -22.24 -46.14 -26.49
N LEU A 11 -21.17 -46.77 -26.99
CA LEU A 11 -19.92 -46.93 -26.21
C LEU A 11 -18.68 -46.43 -26.95
N ALA A 12 -18.80 -45.38 -27.77
CA ALA A 12 -17.64 -44.92 -28.56
C ALA A 12 -17.58 -43.38 -28.70
N LEU A 13 -17.84 -42.61 -27.62
CA LEU A 13 -17.51 -41.16 -27.63
C LEU A 13 -17.08 -40.65 -26.23
N LEU A 14 -16.34 -41.47 -25.49
CA LEU A 14 -15.48 -41.01 -24.41
C LEU A 14 -14.08 -40.71 -25.00
N LEU A 15 -14.01 -39.82 -26.01
CA LEU A 15 -12.80 -39.08 -26.27
C LEU A 15 -12.44 -38.30 -24.99
N PRO A 16 -11.17 -38.32 -24.57
CA PRO A 16 -10.75 -37.40 -23.50
C PRO A 16 -10.99 -36.00 -24.03
N MET A 17 -12.09 -35.34 -23.61
CA MET A 17 -12.28 -33.92 -23.74
C MET A 17 -11.23 -33.30 -22.84
N THR A 18 -10.00 -33.17 -23.33
CA THR A 18 -9.07 -32.18 -22.83
C THR A 18 -9.78 -30.85 -23.09
N ALA A 19 -10.46 -30.33 -22.05
CA ALA A 19 -11.17 -29.08 -22.11
C ALA A 19 -10.15 -28.01 -22.48
N CYS A 20 -10.14 -27.58 -23.75
CA CYS A 20 -9.27 -26.51 -24.23
C CYS A 20 -9.65 -25.23 -23.47
N VAL A 21 -8.76 -24.73 -22.64
CA VAL A 21 -8.92 -23.42 -22.03
C VAL A 21 -8.60 -22.38 -23.09
N SER A 22 -9.56 -21.52 -23.40
CA SER A 22 -9.40 -20.47 -24.42
C SER A 22 -8.46 -19.36 -23.96
N GLY A 23 -7.73 -18.75 -24.91
CA GLY A 23 -6.84 -17.60 -24.66
C GLY A 23 -5.45 -17.99 -24.17
N PRO A 24 -4.56 -17.00 -23.99
CA PRO A 24 -3.19 -17.22 -23.55
C PRO A 24 -3.12 -17.52 -22.05
N ASP A 25 -2.17 -18.35 -21.65
CA ASP A 25 -1.74 -18.49 -20.26
C ASP A 25 -0.85 -17.31 -19.88
N TYR A 26 -0.98 -16.84 -18.63
CA TYR A 26 -0.14 -15.76 -18.16
C TYR A 26 1.31 -16.22 -17.96
N HIS A 27 2.22 -15.51 -18.60
CA HIS A 27 3.66 -15.53 -18.35
C HIS A 27 4.17 -14.10 -18.39
N LEU A 28 5.14 -13.76 -17.54
CA LEU A 28 5.75 -12.46 -17.61
C LEU A 28 6.40 -12.27 -18.99
N PRO A 29 6.00 -11.26 -19.80
CA PRO A 29 6.54 -11.07 -21.13
C PRO A 29 8.05 -10.85 -21.12
N ALA A 30 8.77 -11.47 -22.06
CA ALA A 30 10.23 -11.36 -22.15
C ALA A 30 10.72 -9.93 -22.44
N ASN A 31 9.85 -9.09 -23.01
CA ASN A 31 10.09 -7.67 -23.27
C ASN A 31 9.71 -6.77 -22.10
N ALA A 32 9.17 -7.28 -20.99
CA ALA A 32 8.88 -6.51 -19.79
C ALA A 32 10.18 -5.96 -19.18
N VAL A 33 10.14 -4.74 -18.66
CA VAL A 33 11.31 -4.10 -18.02
C VAL A 33 11.88 -4.94 -16.89
N ALA A 34 11.02 -5.58 -16.08
CA ALA A 34 11.43 -6.46 -14.98
C ALA A 34 12.21 -7.71 -15.45
N ALA A 35 11.99 -8.18 -16.67
CA ALA A 35 12.71 -9.32 -17.26
C ALA A 35 14.12 -8.93 -17.74
N SER A 36 14.45 -7.62 -17.77
CA SER A 36 15.76 -7.15 -18.22
C SER A 36 16.85 -7.47 -17.19
N PRO A 37 18.00 -8.09 -17.59
CA PRO A 37 19.14 -8.29 -16.70
C PRO A 37 19.69 -6.99 -16.09
N ARG A 38 19.40 -5.83 -16.71
CA ARG A 38 19.83 -4.51 -16.19
C ARG A 38 18.99 -4.09 -14.97
N ALA A 39 17.73 -4.48 -14.91
CA ALA A 39 16.85 -4.19 -13.78
C ALA A 39 17.23 -4.96 -12.51
N ALA A 40 17.96 -6.07 -12.66
CA ALA A 40 18.38 -6.95 -11.56
C ALA A 40 19.75 -6.57 -10.94
N ARG A 41 20.43 -5.54 -11.46
CA ARG A 41 21.80 -5.17 -11.01
C ARG A 41 21.77 -4.48 -9.66
N ALA A 42 22.95 -4.45 -8.99
CA ALA A 42 23.19 -3.60 -7.84
C ALA A 42 22.95 -2.14 -8.18
N PHE A 43 22.48 -1.38 -7.18
CA PHE A 43 22.19 0.05 -7.33
C PHE A 43 23.44 0.87 -7.61
N VAL A 44 23.35 1.82 -8.52
CA VAL A 44 24.45 2.74 -8.85
C VAL A 44 24.77 3.64 -7.66
N SER A 45 23.74 4.14 -6.98
CA SER A 45 23.85 5.01 -5.80
C SER A 45 24.09 4.23 -4.49
N GLY A 46 24.13 2.89 -4.52
CA GLY A 46 24.30 2.03 -3.34
C GLY A 46 25.73 1.61 -3.05
N GLN A 47 26.73 2.29 -3.65
CA GLN A 47 28.15 1.92 -3.53
C GLN A 47 28.87 2.58 -2.33
N ASP A 48 28.16 3.46 -1.59
CA ASP A 48 28.73 4.12 -0.42
C ASP A 48 28.90 3.14 0.75
N ALA A 49 29.94 3.34 1.57
CA ALA A 49 30.23 2.51 2.74
C ALA A 49 29.12 2.51 3.82
N SER A 50 28.19 3.45 3.76
CA SER A 50 27.01 3.50 4.63
C SER A 50 25.96 2.44 4.29
N PHE A 51 26.11 1.72 3.17
CA PHE A 51 25.18 0.68 2.71
C PHE A 51 25.86 -0.69 2.66
N SER A 52 25.08 -1.75 2.91
CA SER A 52 25.47 -3.13 2.63
C SER A 52 24.59 -3.74 1.54
N HIS A 53 25.11 -4.74 0.82
CA HIS A 53 24.35 -5.46 -0.21
C HIS A 53 23.46 -6.56 0.38
N ASP A 54 23.36 -6.65 1.70
CA ASP A 54 22.47 -7.60 2.37
C ASP A 54 21.01 -7.27 2.09
N VAL A 55 20.17 -8.31 2.15
CA VAL A 55 18.72 -8.13 2.00
C VAL A 55 18.18 -7.35 3.21
N PRO A 56 17.44 -6.26 3.00
CA PRO A 56 16.79 -5.55 4.10
C PRO A 56 15.89 -6.50 4.90
N PRO A 57 15.94 -6.51 6.25
CA PRO A 57 15.05 -7.34 7.05
C PRO A 57 13.59 -6.88 6.92
N ASP A 58 12.65 -7.81 7.09
CA ASP A 58 11.22 -7.49 7.02
C ASP A 58 10.81 -6.51 8.11
N ARG A 59 11.38 -6.62 9.30
CA ARG A 59 11.18 -5.72 10.43
C ARG A 59 12.33 -4.72 10.55
N TRP A 60 12.60 -3.98 9.49
CA TRP A 60 13.73 -3.06 9.37
C TRP A 60 13.82 -2.00 10.48
N TRP A 61 12.68 -1.62 11.12
CA TRP A 61 12.70 -0.68 12.25
C TRP A 61 13.42 -1.23 13.48
N GLN A 62 13.59 -2.57 13.58
CA GLN A 62 14.38 -3.19 14.63
C GLN A 62 15.89 -2.93 14.52
N LEU A 63 16.36 -2.47 13.34
CA LEU A 63 17.75 -2.01 13.16
C LEU A 63 18.11 -0.82 14.05
N TYR A 64 17.12 -0.08 14.54
CA TYR A 64 17.31 1.00 15.51
C TYR A 64 17.56 0.51 16.94
N GLY A 65 17.41 -0.78 17.24
CA GLY A 65 17.66 -1.36 18.56
C GLY A 65 16.74 -0.84 19.67
N ASP A 66 15.61 -0.20 19.34
CA ASP A 66 14.70 0.43 20.27
C ASP A 66 13.43 -0.43 20.50
N PRO A 67 13.29 -1.05 21.71
CA PRO A 67 12.13 -1.87 22.03
C PRO A 67 10.80 -1.09 22.07
N GLN A 68 10.86 0.22 22.37
CA GLN A 68 9.67 1.08 22.42
C GLN A 68 9.15 1.34 21.02
N LEU A 69 10.05 1.64 20.07
CA LEU A 69 9.71 1.73 18.67
C LEU A 69 9.06 0.45 18.14
N ASP A 70 9.67 -0.72 18.45
CA ASP A 70 9.11 -2.01 18.02
C ASP A 70 7.70 -2.24 18.58
N ALA A 71 7.45 -1.86 19.83
CA ALA A 71 6.13 -1.94 20.44
C ALA A 71 5.10 -1.05 19.74
N TYR A 72 5.46 0.19 19.39
CA TYR A 72 4.57 1.13 18.69
C TYR A 72 4.24 0.66 17.28
N VAL A 73 5.23 0.16 16.53
CA VAL A 73 4.97 -0.39 15.20
C VAL A 73 4.06 -1.60 15.26
N ARG A 74 4.27 -2.54 16.20
CA ARG A 74 3.39 -3.70 16.37
C ARG A 74 1.96 -3.30 16.72
N GLU A 75 1.77 -2.34 17.61
CA GLU A 75 0.45 -1.84 17.97
C GLU A 75 -0.24 -1.18 16.78
N ALA A 76 0.48 -0.32 16.04
CA ALA A 76 -0.07 0.33 14.85
C ALA A 76 -0.48 -0.69 13.78
N LEU A 77 0.36 -1.69 13.51
CA LEU A 77 0.02 -2.76 12.56
C LEU A 77 -1.20 -3.58 12.98
N ALA A 78 -1.55 -3.61 14.27
CA ALA A 78 -2.73 -4.29 14.77
C ALA A 78 -4.01 -3.42 14.77
N ALA A 79 -3.86 -2.09 14.95
CA ALA A 79 -5.00 -1.21 15.24
C ALA A 79 -5.23 -0.10 14.19
N ASN A 80 -4.31 0.12 13.27
CA ASN A 80 -4.38 1.21 12.29
C ASN A 80 -5.64 1.12 11.41
N THR A 81 -6.32 2.25 11.21
CA THR A 81 -7.59 2.33 10.48
C THR A 81 -7.45 2.07 8.99
N ASP A 82 -6.35 2.54 8.37
CA ASP A 82 -6.11 2.33 6.94
C ASP A 82 -5.82 0.85 6.64
N LEU A 83 -5.11 0.19 7.55
CA LEU A 83 -4.86 -1.24 7.44
C LEU A 83 -6.14 -2.06 7.60
N ARG A 84 -7.04 -1.66 8.54
CA ARG A 84 -8.37 -2.26 8.68
C ARG A 84 -9.22 -2.07 7.42
N ALA A 85 -9.14 -0.92 6.77
CA ALA A 85 -9.81 -0.67 5.49
C ALA A 85 -9.23 -1.54 4.38
N ALA A 86 -7.90 -1.69 4.31
CA ALA A 86 -7.22 -2.57 3.36
C ALA A 86 -7.60 -4.05 3.56
N ASP A 87 -7.71 -4.53 4.81
CA ASP A 87 -8.18 -5.87 5.13
C ASP A 87 -9.66 -6.09 4.72
N ALA A 88 -10.51 -5.07 4.87
CA ALA A 88 -11.89 -5.13 4.39
C ALA A 88 -11.96 -5.21 2.85
N ASN A 89 -11.10 -4.48 2.14
CA ASN A 89 -10.98 -4.56 0.68
C ASN A 89 -10.51 -5.96 0.23
N LEU A 90 -9.58 -6.57 0.96
CA LEU A 90 -9.14 -7.94 0.66
C LEU A 90 -10.27 -8.95 0.87
N ARG A 91 -11.05 -8.85 1.95
CA ARG A 91 -12.24 -9.69 2.15
C ARG A 91 -13.26 -9.52 1.01
N ARG A 92 -13.49 -8.30 0.54
CA ARG A 92 -14.36 -8.03 -0.61
C ARG A 92 -13.83 -8.71 -1.88
N ALA A 93 -12.54 -8.61 -2.18
CA ALA A 93 -11.93 -9.26 -3.34
C ALA A 93 -12.04 -10.78 -3.25
N SER A 94 -11.82 -11.36 -2.06
CA SER A 94 -11.98 -12.80 -1.81
C SER A 94 -13.44 -13.26 -2.00
N ALA A 95 -14.40 -12.45 -1.57
CA ALA A 95 -15.83 -12.74 -1.82
C ALA A 95 -16.17 -12.71 -3.33
N THR A 96 -15.55 -11.83 -4.10
CA THR A 96 -15.69 -11.80 -5.57
C THR A 96 -15.16 -13.09 -6.20
N VAL A 97 -14.05 -13.65 -5.69
CA VAL A 97 -13.56 -14.97 -6.15
C VAL A 97 -14.60 -16.07 -5.91
N LEU A 98 -15.24 -16.08 -4.73
CA LEU A 98 -16.32 -17.03 -4.42
C LEU A 98 -17.52 -16.86 -5.35
N GLU A 99 -17.88 -15.63 -5.69
CA GLU A 99 -18.94 -15.34 -6.66
C GLU A 99 -18.61 -15.94 -8.04
N TYR A 100 -17.38 -15.73 -8.54
CA TYR A 100 -16.94 -16.31 -9.82
C TYR A 100 -16.95 -17.84 -9.78
N ARG A 101 -16.53 -18.45 -8.68
CA ARG A 101 -16.61 -19.92 -8.49
C ARG A 101 -18.04 -20.42 -8.48
N ALA A 102 -18.96 -19.69 -7.84
CA ALA A 102 -20.37 -20.02 -7.79
C ALA A 102 -21.04 -20.00 -9.18
N ARG A 103 -20.56 -19.15 -10.11
CA ARG A 103 -21.07 -19.14 -11.50
C ARG A 103 -20.80 -20.46 -12.24
N GLY A 104 -19.81 -21.24 -11.83
CA GLY A 104 -19.51 -22.57 -12.35
C GLY A 104 -20.20 -23.72 -11.63
N ALA A 105 -20.99 -23.43 -10.59
CA ALA A 105 -21.74 -24.43 -9.82
C ALA A 105 -23.17 -24.56 -10.32
N VAL A 106 -23.90 -25.54 -9.75
CA VAL A 106 -25.35 -25.67 -9.98
C VAL A 106 -26.05 -24.45 -9.43
N GLN A 107 -26.85 -23.82 -10.27
CA GLN A 107 -27.72 -22.71 -9.88
C GLN A 107 -29.15 -23.21 -9.79
N ALA A 108 -29.89 -22.76 -8.78
CA ALA A 108 -31.28 -23.08 -8.57
C ALA A 108 -32.10 -21.79 -8.44
N ASP A 109 -33.07 -21.62 -9.30
CA ASP A 109 -33.96 -20.49 -9.35
C ASP A 109 -35.39 -20.95 -9.12
N VAL A 110 -36.15 -20.23 -8.29
CA VAL A 110 -37.56 -20.44 -8.08
C VAL A 110 -38.30 -19.22 -8.60
N ASP A 111 -39.17 -19.42 -9.55
CA ASP A 111 -40.05 -18.38 -10.07
C ASP A 111 -41.51 -18.64 -9.73
N ALA A 112 -42.22 -17.59 -9.34
CA ALA A 112 -43.63 -17.61 -9.14
C ALA A 112 -44.28 -16.42 -9.86
N SER A 113 -45.27 -16.67 -10.69
CA SER A 113 -45.99 -15.60 -11.40
C SER A 113 -47.50 -15.82 -11.36
N GLY A 114 -48.23 -14.72 -11.29
CA GLY A 114 -49.67 -14.66 -11.50
C GLY A 114 -49.97 -13.56 -12.51
N THR A 115 -50.72 -13.91 -13.56
CA THR A 115 -51.06 -12.96 -14.62
C THR A 115 -52.57 -12.79 -14.73
N LEU A 116 -53.02 -11.55 -14.70
CA LEU A 116 -54.39 -11.13 -15.06
C LEU A 116 -54.29 -10.44 -16.40
N ALA A 117 -54.81 -11.07 -17.46
CA ALA A 117 -54.76 -10.49 -18.78
C ALA A 117 -56.19 -10.13 -19.26
N HIS A 118 -56.36 -8.92 -19.78
CA HIS A 118 -57.57 -8.50 -20.48
C HIS A 118 -57.17 -8.27 -21.95
N ALA A 119 -57.70 -9.11 -22.84
CA ALA A 119 -57.47 -8.97 -24.27
C ALA A 119 -58.47 -7.95 -24.84
N GLY A 120 -57.97 -6.74 -25.15
CA GLY A 120 -58.74 -5.75 -25.91
C GLY A 120 -58.44 -5.88 -27.40
N GLY A 121 -59.46 -6.07 -28.26
CA GLY A 121 -59.30 -6.07 -29.72
C GLY A 121 -59.52 -7.40 -30.41
N TYR A 122 -59.70 -7.34 -31.71
CA TYR A 122 -60.24 -8.35 -32.67
C TYR A 122 -59.44 -9.65 -32.83
N THR A 123 -58.55 -10.01 -31.91
CA THR A 123 -57.86 -11.28 -31.98
C THR A 123 -58.43 -12.26 -30.95
N GLN A 124 -59.15 -13.29 -31.45
CA GLN A 124 -59.48 -14.48 -30.66
C GLN A 124 -58.19 -15.25 -30.30
N ALA A 125 -57.39 -14.70 -29.40
CA ALA A 125 -56.34 -15.48 -28.74
C ALA A 125 -56.98 -16.01 -27.47
N SER A 126 -57.13 -17.31 -27.38
CA SER A 126 -57.58 -18.07 -26.17
C SER A 126 -56.53 -17.99 -25.07
N ALA A 127 -56.10 -16.81 -24.64
CA ALA A 127 -55.35 -16.62 -23.46
C ALA A 127 -56.31 -16.68 -22.26
N ALA A 128 -56.15 -17.62 -21.37
CA ALA A 128 -56.89 -17.65 -20.13
C ALA A 128 -56.73 -16.31 -19.39
N PRO A 129 -57.84 -15.65 -18.97
CA PRO A 129 -57.78 -14.31 -18.37
C PRO A 129 -57.04 -14.28 -17.04
N GLN A 130 -56.77 -15.42 -16.49
CA GLN A 130 -56.01 -15.62 -15.26
C GLN A 130 -55.09 -16.83 -15.40
N SER A 131 -53.83 -16.69 -15.10
CA SER A 131 -52.86 -17.80 -15.10
C SER A 131 -51.91 -17.68 -13.90
N TYR A 132 -51.45 -18.80 -13.45
CA TYR A 132 -50.38 -18.91 -12.46
C TYR A 132 -49.28 -19.81 -12.99
N ALA A 133 -48.04 -19.58 -12.55
CA ALA A 133 -46.91 -20.50 -12.71
C ALA A 133 -46.04 -20.46 -11.45
N LEU A 134 -45.60 -21.63 -11.03
CA LEU A 134 -44.60 -21.82 -9.98
C LEU A 134 -43.58 -22.82 -10.54
N GLY A 135 -42.32 -22.40 -10.70
CA GLY A 135 -41.25 -23.19 -11.30
C GLY A 135 -40.02 -23.29 -10.41
N LEU A 136 -39.37 -24.42 -10.46
CA LEU A 136 -38.02 -24.65 -9.99
C LEU A 136 -37.16 -24.95 -11.21
N HIS A 137 -36.13 -24.12 -11.44
CA HIS A 137 -35.18 -24.27 -12.49
C HIS A 137 -33.78 -24.55 -11.92
N LEU A 138 -33.18 -25.64 -12.36
CA LEU A 138 -31.82 -25.99 -12.06
C LEU A 138 -30.97 -25.81 -13.34
N SER A 139 -29.82 -25.16 -13.21
CA SER A 139 -28.90 -24.97 -14.34
C SER A 139 -27.47 -25.25 -13.93
N TYR A 140 -26.71 -25.92 -14.79
CA TYR A 140 -25.28 -26.19 -14.62
C TYR A 140 -24.54 -25.87 -15.92
N PRO A 141 -23.71 -24.81 -15.96
CA PRO A 141 -22.95 -24.46 -17.16
C PRO A 141 -21.79 -25.42 -17.35
N LEU A 142 -21.67 -25.99 -18.56
CA LEU A 142 -20.52 -26.79 -18.97
C LEU A 142 -19.44 -25.87 -19.53
N ASP A 143 -18.37 -25.65 -18.78
CA ASP A 143 -17.27 -24.74 -19.17
C ASP A 143 -16.32 -25.40 -20.19
N LEU A 144 -16.85 -25.74 -21.38
CA LEU A 144 -16.10 -26.41 -22.44
C LEU A 144 -15.00 -25.54 -23.04
N ALA A 145 -15.24 -24.26 -23.19
CA ALA A 145 -14.30 -23.28 -23.71
C ALA A 145 -13.41 -22.63 -22.64
N GLY A 146 -13.61 -22.94 -21.36
CA GLY A 146 -12.80 -22.44 -20.26
C GLY A 146 -13.10 -21.00 -19.84
N GLY A 147 -14.21 -20.41 -20.27
CA GLY A 147 -14.55 -19.02 -19.93
C GLY A 147 -14.76 -18.78 -18.44
N ILE A 148 -15.42 -19.73 -17.74
CA ILE A 148 -15.61 -19.65 -16.29
C ILE A 148 -14.28 -19.83 -15.57
N ARG A 149 -13.45 -20.78 -15.99
CA ARG A 149 -12.10 -21.00 -15.43
C ARG A 149 -11.22 -19.76 -15.57
N ARG A 150 -11.22 -19.11 -16.74
CA ARG A 150 -10.50 -17.85 -16.97
C ARG A 150 -11.06 -16.70 -16.14
N GLY A 151 -12.36 -16.66 -15.94
CA GLY A 151 -12.98 -15.67 -15.02
C GLY A 151 -12.55 -15.86 -13.56
N ILE A 152 -12.46 -17.12 -13.10
CA ILE A 152 -11.94 -17.44 -11.75
C ILE A 152 -10.45 -17.08 -11.65
N GLU A 153 -9.65 -17.39 -12.68
CA GLU A 153 -8.23 -17.01 -12.74
C GLU A 153 -8.05 -15.49 -12.65
N ALA A 154 -8.81 -14.71 -13.42
CA ALA A 154 -8.79 -13.25 -13.36
C ALA A 154 -9.19 -12.73 -11.97
N ALA A 155 -10.24 -13.31 -11.37
CA ALA A 155 -10.68 -12.92 -10.03
C ALA A 155 -9.64 -13.25 -8.95
N ASN A 156 -8.98 -14.41 -9.02
CA ASN A 156 -7.89 -14.78 -8.11
C ASN A 156 -6.71 -13.81 -8.25
N ALA A 157 -6.25 -13.54 -9.48
CA ALA A 157 -5.16 -12.60 -9.73
C ALA A 157 -5.49 -11.18 -9.21
N ASN A 158 -6.73 -10.72 -9.37
CA ASN A 158 -7.20 -9.46 -8.78
C ASN A 158 -7.19 -9.50 -7.24
N ALA A 159 -7.59 -10.59 -6.61
CA ALA A 159 -7.53 -10.74 -5.16
C ALA A 159 -6.06 -10.72 -4.65
N GLU A 160 -5.14 -11.34 -5.37
CA GLU A 160 -3.70 -11.29 -5.10
C GLU A 160 -3.13 -9.87 -5.26
N ALA A 161 -3.60 -9.11 -6.26
CA ALA A 161 -3.24 -7.70 -6.43
C ALA A 161 -3.71 -6.85 -5.24
N VAL A 162 -4.93 -7.08 -4.74
CA VAL A 162 -5.47 -6.40 -3.55
C VAL A 162 -4.72 -6.82 -2.28
N ALA A 163 -4.30 -8.09 -2.16
CA ALA A 163 -3.46 -8.54 -1.06
C ALA A 163 -2.11 -7.81 -1.06
N ALA A 164 -1.47 -7.68 -2.21
CA ALA A 164 -0.23 -6.90 -2.34
C ALA A 164 -0.45 -5.41 -2.03
N ALA A 165 -1.57 -4.83 -2.43
CA ALA A 165 -1.92 -3.44 -2.07
C ALA A 165 -2.11 -3.26 -0.55
N ARG A 166 -2.68 -4.25 0.14
CA ARG A 166 -2.76 -4.27 1.62
C ARG A 166 -1.37 -4.32 2.24
N ASP A 167 -0.44 -5.13 1.69
CA ASP A 167 0.94 -5.20 2.16
C ASP A 167 1.66 -3.85 1.98
N GLN A 168 1.35 -3.11 0.90
CA GLN A 168 1.85 -1.73 0.71
C GLN A 168 1.39 -0.79 1.84
N VAL A 169 0.15 -0.91 2.30
CA VAL A 169 -0.34 -0.12 3.45
C VAL A 169 0.45 -0.46 4.72
N ARG A 170 0.80 -1.73 4.96
CA ARG A 170 1.64 -2.15 6.09
C ARG A 170 3.02 -1.47 6.06
N VAL A 171 3.66 -1.44 4.89
CA VAL A 171 4.94 -0.75 4.69
C VAL A 171 4.83 0.73 5.04
N VAL A 172 3.79 1.39 4.54
CA VAL A 172 3.56 2.83 4.78
C VAL A 172 3.30 3.11 6.26
N VAL A 173 2.46 2.31 6.92
CA VAL A 173 2.14 2.47 8.35
C VAL A 173 3.40 2.28 9.21
N ALA A 174 4.19 1.23 8.96
CA ALA A 174 5.43 1.00 9.71
C ALA A 174 6.42 2.17 9.56
N ALA A 175 6.57 2.70 8.36
CA ALA A 175 7.43 3.84 8.09
C ALA A 175 6.91 5.14 8.73
N ALA A 176 5.60 5.38 8.69
CA ALA A 176 4.99 6.56 9.30
C ALA A 176 5.15 6.55 10.83
N VAL A 177 4.92 5.41 11.49
CA VAL A 177 5.11 5.25 12.95
C VAL A 177 6.57 5.48 13.33
N THR A 178 7.50 4.87 12.60
CA THR A 178 8.93 5.03 12.84
C THR A 178 9.34 6.50 12.68
N ARG A 179 8.88 7.15 11.60
CA ARG A 179 9.13 8.58 11.37
C ARG A 179 8.60 9.43 12.51
N ALA A 180 7.33 9.27 12.90
CA ALA A 180 6.70 10.07 13.95
C ALA A 180 7.44 9.92 15.28
N TYR A 181 7.81 8.70 15.67
CA TYR A 181 8.58 8.45 16.89
C TYR A 181 9.99 9.08 16.85
N LEU A 182 10.74 8.86 15.78
CA LEU A 182 12.09 9.41 15.62
C LEU A 182 12.07 10.95 15.59
N GLN A 183 11.02 11.56 15.03
CA GLN A 183 10.84 13.01 15.06
C GLN A 183 10.60 13.52 16.48
N VAL A 184 9.81 12.83 17.32
CA VAL A 184 9.67 13.19 18.75
C VAL A 184 11.04 13.22 19.42
N CYS A 185 11.85 12.19 19.25
CA CYS A 185 13.19 12.08 19.83
C CYS A 185 14.11 13.21 19.32
N THR A 186 14.08 13.47 18.02
CA THR A 186 14.88 14.54 17.39
C THR A 186 14.48 15.91 17.93
N ARG A 187 13.16 16.20 18.08
CA ARG A 187 12.69 17.47 18.66
C ARG A 187 13.08 17.63 20.12
N ASN A 188 13.05 16.56 20.91
CA ASN A 188 13.53 16.59 22.30
C ASN A 188 15.02 16.91 22.38
N HIS A 189 15.84 16.29 21.53
CA HIS A 189 17.28 16.57 21.45
C HIS A 189 17.55 18.03 21.07
N THR A 190 16.88 18.53 20.03
CA THR A 190 16.97 19.92 19.59
C THR A 190 16.53 20.89 20.68
N LEU A 191 15.43 20.58 21.39
CA LEU A 191 14.90 21.40 22.49
C LEU A 191 15.91 21.49 23.63
N ALA A 192 16.60 20.40 23.98
CA ALA A 192 17.64 20.39 24.99
C ALA A 192 18.83 21.29 24.58
N ALA A 193 19.31 21.17 23.34
CA ALA A 193 20.39 22.01 22.82
C ALA A 193 20.00 23.50 22.79
N THR A 194 18.81 23.84 22.29
CA THR A 194 18.30 25.22 22.26
C THR A 194 18.19 25.82 23.67
N ARG A 195 17.73 25.04 24.65
CA ARG A 195 17.68 25.49 26.07
C ARG A 195 19.07 25.75 26.65
N GLN A 196 20.06 24.94 26.27
CA GLN A 196 21.45 25.16 26.71
C GLN A 196 22.02 26.45 26.11
N VAL A 197 21.83 26.72 24.81
CA VAL A 197 22.25 27.99 24.17
C VAL A 197 21.53 29.16 24.84
N LEU A 198 20.24 29.07 25.08
CA LEU A 198 19.47 30.13 25.77
C LEU A 198 19.98 30.39 27.19
N ALA A 199 20.38 29.37 27.94
CA ALA A 199 20.95 29.54 29.28
C ALA A 199 22.27 30.32 29.23
N ILE A 200 23.15 30.03 28.27
CA ILE A 200 24.41 30.74 28.04
C ILE A 200 24.12 32.23 27.71
N GLN A 201 23.18 32.47 26.78
CA GLN A 201 22.81 33.84 26.38
C GLN A 201 22.18 34.65 27.53
N ARG A 202 21.36 34.02 28.37
CA ARG A 202 20.81 34.66 29.58
C ARG A 202 21.91 35.02 30.56
N ALA A 203 22.88 34.14 30.80
CA ALA A 203 24.02 34.45 31.66
C ALA A 203 24.86 35.61 31.11
N THR A 204 25.03 35.69 29.79
CA THR A 204 25.69 36.80 29.11
C THR A 204 24.90 38.10 29.29
N LEU A 205 23.59 38.11 29.09
CA LEU A 205 22.72 39.28 29.32
C LEU A 205 22.84 39.80 30.76
N GLU A 206 22.79 38.95 31.76
CA GLU A 206 22.93 39.32 33.16
C GLU A 206 24.32 39.88 33.50
N ALA A 207 25.37 39.33 32.90
CA ALA A 207 26.71 39.89 33.02
C ALA A 207 26.80 41.31 32.41
N THR A 208 26.23 41.50 31.22
CA THR A 208 26.20 42.79 30.52
C THR A 208 25.39 43.82 31.30
N ARG A 209 24.24 43.48 31.88
CA ARG A 209 23.45 44.36 32.76
C ARG A 209 24.27 44.84 33.97
N ARG A 210 25.01 43.93 34.62
CA ARG A 210 25.85 44.30 35.77
C ARG A 210 26.99 45.24 35.34
N LEU A 211 27.60 45.04 34.18
CA LEU A 211 28.62 45.93 33.65
C LEU A 211 28.07 47.31 33.31
N ALA A 212 26.91 47.39 32.67
CA ALA A 212 26.24 48.67 32.37
C ALA A 212 25.85 49.43 33.65
N ALA A 213 25.29 48.77 34.66
CA ALA A 213 24.97 49.34 35.95
C ALA A 213 26.21 49.85 36.70
N GLY A 214 27.39 49.22 36.47
CA GLY A 214 28.69 49.67 37.01
C GLY A 214 29.40 50.74 36.16
N GLY A 215 28.78 51.28 35.11
CA GLY A 215 29.36 52.27 34.20
C GLY A 215 30.44 51.70 33.24
N ARG A 216 30.54 50.39 33.12
CA ARG A 216 31.54 49.69 32.29
C ARG A 216 30.96 49.06 31.03
N GLY A 217 29.70 49.28 30.71
CA GLY A 217 28.94 48.84 29.56
C GLY A 217 27.92 49.86 29.13
N THR A 218 27.24 49.64 28.01
CA THR A 218 26.23 50.56 27.47
C THR A 218 24.83 49.90 27.45
N ASP A 219 23.76 50.71 27.46
CA ASP A 219 22.38 50.21 27.24
C ASP A 219 22.21 49.60 25.86
N PHE A 220 23.03 49.99 24.88
CA PHE A 220 23.08 49.37 23.57
C PHE A 220 23.51 47.89 23.65
N ASP A 221 24.54 47.57 24.44
CA ASP A 221 25.03 46.22 24.66
C ASP A 221 23.96 45.36 25.36
N VAL A 222 23.26 45.91 26.36
CA VAL A 222 22.16 45.26 27.05
C VAL A 222 21.00 44.92 26.08
N SER A 223 20.66 45.90 25.22
CA SER A 223 19.61 45.71 24.21
C SER A 223 19.95 44.62 23.20
N ARG A 224 21.20 44.57 22.74
CA ARG A 224 21.68 43.51 21.81
C ARG A 224 21.69 42.11 22.45
N ALA A 225 22.17 42.00 23.68
CA ALA A 225 22.13 40.75 24.42
C ALA A 225 20.68 40.29 24.67
N GLY A 226 19.77 41.22 25.00
CA GLY A 226 18.36 40.96 25.14
C GLY A 226 17.70 40.46 23.86
N ALA A 227 18.04 41.04 22.72
CA ALA A 227 17.57 40.59 21.41
C ALA A 227 18.03 39.15 21.06
N ALA A 228 19.29 38.81 21.40
CA ALA A 228 19.78 37.42 21.21
C ALA A 228 19.01 36.41 22.08
N VAL A 229 18.79 36.71 23.36
CA VAL A 229 17.99 35.88 24.27
C VAL A 229 16.57 35.65 23.73
N ASN A 230 15.89 36.74 23.33
CA ASN A 230 14.52 36.66 22.82
C ASN A 230 14.41 35.87 21.51
N ARG A 231 15.39 36.01 20.61
CA ARG A 231 15.47 35.24 19.35
C ARG A 231 15.56 33.73 19.64
N SER A 232 16.49 33.31 20.50
CA SER A 232 16.64 31.90 20.87
C SER A 232 15.42 31.36 21.65
N ALA A 233 14.83 32.21 22.54
CA ALA A 233 13.62 31.80 23.25
C ALA A 233 12.41 31.58 22.31
N ALA A 234 12.29 32.36 21.23
CA ALA A 234 11.20 32.26 20.26
C ALA A 234 11.19 30.92 19.49
N GLY A 235 12.33 30.23 19.39
CA GLY A 235 12.41 28.88 18.78
C GLY A 235 11.76 27.78 19.63
N ILE A 236 11.71 27.95 20.95
CA ILE A 236 11.22 26.89 21.87
C ILE A 236 9.74 26.54 21.65
N PRO A 237 8.80 27.48 21.56
CA PRO A 237 7.38 27.18 21.33
C PRO A 237 7.15 26.42 20.02
N HIS A 238 7.90 26.74 18.97
CA HIS A 238 7.83 26.06 17.68
C HIS A 238 8.24 24.58 17.81
N LEU A 239 9.39 24.30 18.44
CA LEU A 239 9.85 22.94 18.69
C LEU A 239 8.87 22.12 19.55
N LEU A 240 8.24 22.74 20.55
CA LEU A 240 7.22 22.11 21.37
C LEU A 240 5.96 21.78 20.56
N ALA A 241 5.54 22.66 19.67
CA ALA A 241 4.38 22.43 18.79
C ALA A 241 4.66 21.28 17.81
N GLU A 242 5.83 21.25 17.19
CA GLU A 242 6.22 20.16 16.28
C GLU A 242 6.33 18.81 17.00
N ARG A 243 6.92 18.78 18.21
CA ARG A 243 6.95 17.58 19.05
C ARG A 243 5.53 17.08 19.34
N GLN A 244 4.65 17.99 19.76
CA GLN A 244 3.26 17.65 20.06
C GLN A 244 2.54 17.11 18.82
N ALA A 245 2.75 17.72 17.66
CA ALA A 245 2.18 17.23 16.40
C ALA A 245 2.63 15.79 16.09
N SER A 246 3.91 15.47 16.26
CA SER A 246 4.43 14.11 16.06
C SER A 246 3.86 13.09 17.05
N LEU A 247 3.62 13.48 18.31
CA LEU A 247 2.98 12.64 19.33
C LEU A 247 1.51 12.34 18.98
N LEU A 248 0.79 13.35 18.49
CA LEU A 248 -0.61 13.18 18.07
C LEU A 248 -0.72 12.35 16.79
N GLU A 249 0.22 12.51 15.86
CA GLU A 249 0.32 11.66 14.66
C GLU A 249 0.58 10.22 15.05
N LEU A 250 1.52 9.97 15.98
CA LEU A 250 1.82 8.65 16.50
C LEU A 250 0.56 8.00 17.12
N ALA A 251 -0.21 8.75 17.93
CA ALA A 251 -1.47 8.28 18.48
C ALA A 251 -2.46 7.86 17.38
N ALA A 252 -2.65 8.70 16.36
CA ALA A 252 -3.56 8.44 15.26
C ALA A 252 -3.14 7.19 14.47
N LEU A 253 -1.84 7.03 14.18
CA LEU A 253 -1.29 5.86 13.50
C LEU A 253 -1.52 4.56 14.28
N MET A 254 -1.48 4.64 15.62
CA MET A 254 -1.77 3.52 16.52
C MET A 254 -3.27 3.29 16.74
N GLY A 255 -4.14 4.07 16.07
CA GLY A 255 -5.60 3.98 16.22
C GLY A 255 -6.11 4.49 17.56
N ARG A 256 -5.31 5.30 18.29
CA ARG A 256 -5.67 5.92 19.57
C ARG A 256 -6.29 7.30 19.37
N LEU A 257 -7.07 7.74 20.35
CA LEU A 257 -7.54 9.11 20.38
C LEU A 257 -6.37 10.08 20.70
N PRO A 258 -6.41 11.32 20.22
CA PRO A 258 -5.38 12.32 20.54
C PRO A 258 -5.11 12.51 22.03
N ALA A 259 -6.13 12.34 22.87
CA ALA A 259 -5.97 12.43 24.33
C ALA A 259 -5.14 11.28 24.94
N ASP A 260 -5.05 10.15 24.23
CA ASP A 260 -4.38 8.91 24.66
C ASP A 260 -3.05 8.70 23.94
N TYR A 261 -2.39 9.79 23.54
CA TYR A 261 -1.06 9.70 22.90
C TYR A 261 -0.05 9.04 23.86
N PRO A 262 0.97 8.33 23.33
CA PRO A 262 1.93 7.60 24.13
C PRO A 262 2.87 8.56 24.87
N ARG A 263 2.58 8.84 26.15
CA ARG A 263 3.34 9.78 26.98
C ARG A 263 4.78 9.34 27.21
N GLU A 264 5.03 8.02 27.17
CA GLU A 264 6.36 7.44 27.30
C GLU A 264 7.30 7.90 26.18
N ALA A 265 6.74 8.17 24.97
CA ALA A 265 7.51 8.70 23.85
C ALA A 265 8.05 10.12 24.12
N GLU A 266 7.43 10.92 25.02
CA GLU A 266 7.98 12.21 25.45
C GLU A 266 9.32 12.08 26.15
N GLY A 267 9.60 10.91 26.75
CA GLY A 267 10.84 10.63 27.47
C GLY A 267 12.04 10.30 26.58
N CYS A 268 11.87 10.15 25.27
CA CYS A 268 12.98 9.86 24.36
C CYS A 268 13.96 11.06 24.28
N PRO A 269 15.22 10.93 24.76
CA PRO A 269 16.14 12.07 24.87
C PRO A 269 16.81 12.40 23.53
N GLN A 270 17.03 11.41 22.69
CA GLN A 270 17.69 11.50 21.40
C GLN A 270 17.22 10.39 20.46
N PRO A 271 17.21 10.59 19.15
CA PRO A 271 16.84 9.53 18.21
C PRO A 271 17.86 8.38 18.31
N PRO A 272 17.40 7.12 18.34
CA PRO A 272 18.28 5.97 18.20
C PRO A 272 18.99 6.01 16.86
N GLU A 273 20.25 5.60 16.82
CA GLU A 273 21.07 5.60 15.61
C GLU A 273 21.20 4.19 15.06
N LEU A 274 21.35 4.09 13.74
CA LEU A 274 21.66 2.83 13.09
C LEU A 274 23.15 2.51 13.30
N GLU A 275 23.43 1.43 14.03
CA GLU A 275 24.81 1.05 14.35
C GLU A 275 25.55 0.37 13.19
N GLN A 276 24.80 -0.13 12.19
CA GLN A 276 25.32 -0.89 11.06
C GLN A 276 25.05 -0.21 9.74
N ALA A 277 25.81 -0.58 8.72
CA ALA A 277 25.53 -0.19 7.35
C ALA A 277 24.13 -0.63 6.95
N LEU A 278 23.38 0.26 6.27
CA LEU A 278 22.02 0.01 5.86
C LEU A 278 21.96 -1.10 4.81
N PRO A 279 21.25 -2.20 5.04
CA PRO A 279 21.06 -3.25 4.05
C PRO A 279 20.13 -2.75 2.95
N VAL A 280 20.58 -2.75 1.69
CA VAL A 280 19.82 -2.22 0.54
C VAL A 280 19.53 -3.28 -0.52
N GLY A 281 20.29 -4.38 -0.57
CA GLY A 281 20.13 -5.43 -1.55
C GLY A 281 20.48 -4.99 -2.98
N ASP A 282 19.80 -5.60 -3.95
CA ASP A 282 19.94 -5.30 -5.37
C ASP A 282 18.58 -5.09 -6.07
N GLY A 283 18.61 -4.79 -7.37
CA GLY A 283 17.39 -4.54 -8.14
C GLY A 283 16.48 -5.76 -8.24
N TRP A 284 17.02 -6.99 -8.30
CA TRP A 284 16.23 -8.22 -8.34
C TRP A 284 15.43 -8.41 -7.05
N GLN A 285 16.11 -8.32 -5.91
CA GLN A 285 15.52 -8.44 -4.58
C GLN A 285 14.47 -7.34 -4.35
N LEU A 286 14.73 -6.11 -4.81
CA LEU A 286 13.78 -5.00 -4.76
C LEU A 286 12.48 -5.34 -5.47
N LEU A 287 12.56 -5.79 -6.74
CA LEU A 287 11.38 -6.07 -7.55
C LEU A 287 10.54 -7.21 -6.99
N GLN A 288 11.17 -8.19 -6.34
CA GLN A 288 10.45 -9.28 -5.67
C GLN A 288 9.76 -8.84 -4.37
N ARG A 289 10.36 -7.89 -3.65
CA ARG A 289 9.86 -7.45 -2.34
C ARG A 289 8.77 -6.40 -2.43
N ARG A 290 8.80 -5.51 -3.42
CA ARG A 290 7.90 -4.36 -3.49
C ARG A 290 6.44 -4.79 -3.72
N PRO A 291 5.53 -4.47 -2.78
CA PRO A 291 4.13 -4.86 -2.93
C PRO A 291 3.43 -4.17 -4.11
N ASP A 292 3.80 -2.93 -4.46
CA ASP A 292 3.23 -2.21 -5.61
C ASP A 292 3.62 -2.87 -6.94
N VAL A 293 4.83 -3.39 -7.06
CA VAL A 293 5.30 -4.16 -8.23
C VAL A 293 4.49 -5.46 -8.35
N ARG A 294 4.32 -6.19 -7.23
CA ARG A 294 3.51 -7.42 -7.19
C ARG A 294 2.04 -7.15 -7.53
N ALA A 295 1.46 -6.08 -7.00
CA ALA A 295 0.08 -5.70 -7.31
C ALA A 295 -0.11 -5.45 -8.81
N ALA A 296 0.83 -4.75 -9.44
CA ALA A 296 0.78 -4.45 -10.87
C ALA A 296 0.96 -5.70 -11.74
N GLU A 297 1.87 -6.60 -11.35
CA GLU A 297 2.07 -7.89 -12.04
C GLU A 297 0.82 -8.76 -11.97
N ARG A 298 0.19 -8.87 -10.79
CA ARG A 298 -1.07 -9.61 -10.62
C ARG A 298 -2.23 -8.99 -11.39
N SER A 299 -2.27 -7.66 -11.52
CA SER A 299 -3.24 -6.96 -12.36
C SER A 299 -3.03 -7.26 -13.85
N LEU A 300 -1.78 -7.38 -14.31
CA LEU A 300 -1.46 -7.83 -15.66
C LEU A 300 -1.92 -9.28 -15.90
N ALA A 301 -1.69 -10.18 -14.94
CA ALA A 301 -2.16 -11.55 -15.00
C ALA A 301 -3.70 -11.62 -15.13
N ALA A 302 -4.42 -10.81 -14.33
CA ALA A 302 -5.87 -10.71 -14.41
C ALA A 302 -6.35 -10.23 -15.80
N ALA A 303 -5.72 -9.18 -16.34
CA ALA A 303 -6.05 -8.67 -17.68
C ALA A 303 -5.77 -9.70 -18.77
N THR A 304 -4.69 -10.48 -18.66
CA THR A 304 -4.38 -11.56 -19.58
C THR A 304 -5.44 -12.66 -19.55
N ALA A 305 -5.88 -13.07 -18.36
CA ALA A 305 -6.93 -14.08 -18.22
C ALA A 305 -8.27 -13.62 -18.82
N MET A 306 -8.57 -12.32 -18.78
CA MET A 306 -9.77 -11.74 -19.39
C MET A 306 -9.80 -11.88 -20.92
N ILE A 307 -8.65 -11.94 -21.60
CA ILE A 307 -8.58 -12.28 -23.02
C ILE A 307 -9.20 -13.67 -23.27
N GLY A 308 -8.92 -14.61 -22.36
CA GLY A 308 -9.48 -15.96 -22.42
C GLY A 308 -10.99 -15.99 -22.21
N VAL A 309 -11.51 -15.17 -21.28
CA VAL A 309 -12.97 -15.00 -21.06
C VAL A 309 -13.66 -14.54 -22.34
N GLU A 310 -13.14 -13.50 -22.99
CA GLU A 310 -13.72 -12.96 -24.23
C GLU A 310 -13.54 -13.92 -25.40
N THR A 311 -12.43 -14.67 -25.45
CA THR A 311 -12.20 -15.69 -26.46
C THR A 311 -13.18 -16.85 -26.34
N ALA A 312 -13.53 -17.27 -25.12
CA ALA A 312 -14.52 -18.30 -24.86
C ALA A 312 -15.91 -17.93 -25.44
N GLY A 313 -16.23 -16.64 -25.53
CA GLY A 313 -17.46 -16.13 -26.15
C GLY A 313 -17.60 -16.39 -27.66
N LEU A 314 -16.54 -16.89 -28.35
CA LEU A 314 -16.61 -17.34 -29.74
C LEU A 314 -17.24 -18.72 -29.89
N TYR A 315 -17.26 -19.51 -28.81
CA TYR A 315 -17.69 -20.90 -28.79
C TYR A 315 -19.11 -21.05 -28.28
N PRO A 316 -19.83 -22.14 -28.68
CA PRO A 316 -21.13 -22.45 -28.13
C PRO A 316 -21.05 -22.65 -26.62
N GLN A 317 -22.03 -22.12 -25.91
CA GLN A 317 -22.22 -22.35 -24.48
C GLN A 317 -23.25 -23.45 -24.28
N ILE A 318 -22.93 -24.44 -23.48
CA ILE A 318 -23.81 -25.56 -23.15
C ILE A 318 -24.11 -25.49 -21.64
N THR A 319 -25.41 -25.49 -21.33
CA THR A 319 -25.90 -25.53 -19.95
C THR A 319 -26.78 -26.78 -19.82
N LEU A 320 -26.54 -27.60 -18.82
CA LEU A 320 -27.49 -28.65 -18.43
C LEU A 320 -28.60 -28.00 -17.61
N GLY A 321 -29.83 -28.08 -18.14
CA GLY A 321 -31.01 -27.53 -17.50
C GLY A 321 -31.92 -28.62 -17.01
N ALA A 322 -32.53 -28.44 -15.82
CA ALA A 322 -33.66 -29.20 -15.36
C ALA A 322 -34.71 -28.24 -14.83
N SER A 323 -35.97 -28.47 -15.18
CA SER A 323 -37.06 -27.67 -14.65
C SER A 323 -38.19 -28.56 -14.15
N SER A 324 -38.87 -28.10 -13.12
CA SER A 324 -40.07 -28.72 -12.59
C SER A 324 -41.00 -27.65 -12.09
N GLY A 325 -42.30 -27.76 -12.37
CA GLY A 325 -43.21 -26.72 -11.95
C GLY A 325 -44.67 -27.05 -12.20
N VAL A 326 -45.52 -26.16 -11.74
CA VAL A 326 -46.98 -26.18 -11.99
C VAL A 326 -47.38 -24.88 -12.68
N ALA A 327 -48.14 -24.99 -13.73
CA ALA A 327 -48.68 -23.83 -14.45
C ALA A 327 -50.09 -24.12 -14.92
N GLY A 328 -50.97 -23.14 -14.81
CA GLY A 328 -52.36 -23.33 -15.19
C GLY A 328 -53.27 -22.13 -14.92
N THR A 329 -54.56 -22.37 -14.99
CA THR A 329 -55.58 -21.40 -14.57
C THR A 329 -56.07 -21.70 -13.14
N PRO A 330 -56.61 -20.72 -12.41
CA PRO A 330 -57.12 -20.93 -11.04
C PRO A 330 -58.18 -22.06 -10.93
N ALA A 331 -58.90 -22.34 -12.01
CA ALA A 331 -59.90 -23.43 -12.06
C ALA A 331 -59.25 -24.84 -12.00
N HIS A 332 -57.95 -24.94 -12.36
CA HIS A 332 -57.18 -26.20 -12.36
C HIS A 332 -55.97 -26.10 -11.43
N LEU A 333 -56.16 -25.43 -10.29
CA LEU A 333 -55.07 -25.22 -9.33
C LEU A 333 -54.57 -26.58 -8.82
N LEU A 334 -53.26 -26.85 -8.98
CA LEU A 334 -52.58 -28.09 -8.55
C LEU A 334 -53.16 -29.38 -9.12
N SER A 335 -53.81 -29.35 -10.29
CA SER A 335 -54.22 -30.57 -10.99
C SER A 335 -53.01 -31.32 -11.54
N ALA A 336 -53.11 -32.62 -11.73
CA ALA A 336 -52.02 -33.44 -12.32
C ALA A 336 -51.59 -32.91 -13.71
N ASP A 337 -52.56 -32.36 -14.47
CA ASP A 337 -52.30 -31.80 -15.79
C ASP A 337 -51.58 -30.46 -15.79
N SER A 338 -51.47 -29.81 -14.62
CA SER A 338 -50.70 -28.56 -14.44
C SER A 338 -49.21 -28.79 -14.16
N PHE A 339 -48.82 -30.02 -13.82
CA PHE A 339 -47.41 -30.36 -13.52
C PHE A 339 -46.63 -30.65 -14.77
N GLY A 340 -45.46 -30.02 -14.88
CA GLY A 340 -44.49 -30.26 -15.93
C GLY A 340 -43.07 -30.43 -15.38
N ALA A 341 -42.28 -31.30 -16.01
CA ALA A 341 -40.86 -31.43 -15.71
C ALA A 341 -40.07 -31.66 -17.01
N SER A 342 -38.90 -31.08 -17.07
CA SER A 342 -37.97 -31.28 -18.19
C SER A 342 -36.53 -31.37 -17.72
N ILE A 343 -35.69 -32.09 -18.43
CA ILE A 343 -34.26 -32.16 -18.24
C ILE A 343 -33.57 -32.28 -19.61
N GLY A 344 -32.50 -31.51 -19.82
CA GLY A 344 -31.76 -31.60 -21.07
C GLY A 344 -30.67 -30.54 -21.20
N PRO A 345 -29.78 -30.67 -22.17
CA PRO A 345 -28.82 -29.66 -22.51
C PRO A 345 -29.48 -28.50 -23.28
N VAL A 346 -29.11 -27.28 -22.92
CA VAL A 346 -29.46 -26.05 -23.65
C VAL A 346 -28.18 -25.52 -24.30
N LEU A 347 -28.18 -25.44 -25.64
CA LEU A 347 -27.10 -24.85 -26.42
C LEU A 347 -27.46 -23.40 -26.75
N SER A 348 -26.59 -22.48 -26.35
CA SER A 348 -26.66 -21.05 -26.72
C SER A 348 -25.44 -20.67 -27.57
N TRP A 349 -25.66 -20.17 -28.73
CA TRP A 349 -24.59 -19.71 -29.61
C TRP A 349 -25.04 -18.50 -30.43
N HIS A 350 -24.28 -17.40 -30.33
CA HIS A 350 -24.58 -16.18 -31.06
C HIS A 350 -23.90 -16.18 -32.43
N TRP A 351 -24.59 -16.67 -33.43
CA TRP A 351 -24.15 -16.71 -34.83
C TRP A 351 -25.01 -15.77 -35.69
N PRO A 352 -24.41 -14.92 -36.60
CA PRO A 352 -23.01 -14.81 -37.04
C PRO A 352 -22.19 -13.71 -36.38
N ASN A 353 -22.41 -13.34 -35.13
CA ASN A 353 -21.87 -12.15 -34.46
C ASN A 353 -20.35 -12.21 -34.14
N ARG A 354 -19.55 -12.85 -35.02
CA ARG A 354 -18.09 -12.97 -34.84
C ARG A 354 -17.37 -11.62 -34.82
N ARG A 355 -17.92 -10.57 -35.48
CA ARG A 355 -17.30 -9.23 -35.52
C ARG A 355 -17.30 -8.59 -34.13
N ALA A 356 -18.42 -8.65 -33.41
CA ALA A 356 -18.52 -8.11 -32.05
C ALA A 356 -17.64 -8.90 -31.05
N ALA A 357 -17.59 -10.23 -31.16
CA ALA A 357 -16.72 -11.05 -30.32
C ALA A 357 -15.23 -10.73 -30.58
N LYS A 358 -14.82 -10.63 -31.85
CA LYS A 358 -13.44 -10.23 -32.18
C LYS A 358 -13.08 -8.82 -31.69
N ALA A 359 -14.02 -7.89 -31.72
CA ALA A 359 -13.82 -6.54 -31.17
C ALA A 359 -13.63 -6.58 -29.65
N ARG A 360 -14.41 -7.41 -28.91
CA ARG A 360 -14.21 -7.59 -27.47
C ARG A 360 -12.86 -8.24 -27.13
N ILE A 361 -12.44 -9.24 -27.90
CA ILE A 361 -11.11 -9.86 -27.74
C ILE A 361 -10.00 -8.83 -27.99
N ALA A 362 -10.12 -8.02 -29.03
CA ALA A 362 -9.16 -6.95 -29.31
C ALA A 362 -9.12 -5.90 -28.20
N ALA A 363 -10.29 -5.54 -27.63
CA ALA A 363 -10.37 -4.63 -26.48
C ALA A 363 -9.72 -5.23 -25.24
N ALA A 364 -9.96 -6.51 -24.94
CA ALA A 364 -9.30 -7.22 -23.84
C ALA A 364 -7.78 -7.30 -24.04
N GLY A 365 -7.31 -7.54 -25.27
CA GLY A 365 -5.88 -7.49 -25.62
C GLY A 365 -5.27 -6.12 -25.34
N ALA A 366 -5.92 -5.04 -25.81
CA ALA A 366 -5.47 -3.67 -25.57
C ALA A 366 -5.47 -3.32 -24.04
N ASN A 367 -6.40 -3.86 -23.25
CA ASN A 367 -6.38 -3.72 -21.80
C ASN A 367 -5.16 -4.44 -21.18
N ALA A 368 -4.80 -5.62 -21.67
CA ALA A 368 -3.59 -6.32 -21.23
C ALA A 368 -2.31 -5.54 -21.61
N ASP A 369 -2.25 -4.96 -22.81
CA ASP A 369 -1.14 -4.07 -23.22
C ASP A 369 -1.04 -2.84 -22.30
N THR A 370 -2.17 -2.25 -21.92
CA THR A 370 -2.22 -1.15 -20.95
C THR A 370 -1.72 -1.57 -19.58
N ALA A 371 -2.11 -2.77 -19.12
CA ALA A 371 -1.64 -3.31 -17.85
C ALA A 371 -0.13 -3.59 -17.87
N LEU A 372 0.43 -4.09 -18.99
CA LEU A 372 1.86 -4.29 -19.18
C LEU A 372 2.62 -2.95 -19.13
N ALA A 373 2.17 -1.95 -19.86
CA ALA A 373 2.78 -0.62 -19.84
C ALA A 373 2.73 0.02 -18.43
N SER A 374 1.65 -0.21 -17.70
CA SER A 374 1.49 0.24 -16.31
C SER A 374 2.47 -0.48 -15.37
N PHE A 375 2.62 -1.79 -15.52
CA PHE A 375 3.59 -2.60 -14.79
C PHE A 375 5.01 -2.12 -15.04
N ASP A 376 5.42 -1.95 -16.30
CA ASP A 376 6.75 -1.42 -16.66
C ASP A 376 6.98 -0.03 -16.06
N GLY A 377 5.97 0.84 -16.11
CA GLY A 377 6.02 2.15 -15.48
C GLY A 377 6.21 2.10 -13.95
N ILE A 378 5.61 1.11 -13.28
CA ILE A 378 5.79 0.90 -11.83
C ILE A 378 7.20 0.39 -11.53
N VAL A 379 7.70 -0.58 -12.31
CA VAL A 379 9.08 -1.10 -12.17
C VAL A 379 10.11 0.03 -12.33
N LEU A 380 10.00 0.84 -13.37
CA LEU A 380 10.90 1.98 -13.60
C LEU A 380 10.83 3.02 -12.46
N ARG A 381 9.63 3.30 -11.96
CA ARG A 381 9.46 4.18 -10.79
C ARG A 381 10.09 3.60 -9.54
N ALA A 382 9.92 2.30 -9.29
CA ALA A 382 10.52 1.62 -8.16
C ALA A 382 12.04 1.75 -8.14
N LEU A 383 12.69 1.40 -9.25
CA LEU A 383 14.14 1.52 -9.41
C LEU A 383 14.62 2.98 -9.25
N ARG A 384 13.94 3.93 -9.93
CA ARG A 384 14.27 5.35 -9.83
C ARG A 384 14.12 5.88 -8.40
N GLN A 385 13.03 5.52 -7.70
CA GLN A 385 12.80 5.96 -6.32
C GLN A 385 13.88 5.46 -5.39
N THR A 386 14.30 4.21 -5.52
CA THR A 386 15.37 3.63 -4.70
C THR A 386 16.71 4.31 -4.98
N GLU A 387 17.09 4.50 -6.23
CA GLU A 387 18.31 5.21 -6.59
C GLU A 387 18.32 6.66 -6.05
N THR A 388 17.18 7.35 -6.20
CA THR A 388 17.06 8.73 -5.68
C THR A 388 17.15 8.75 -4.15
N ALA A 389 16.51 7.81 -3.45
CA ALA A 389 16.55 7.73 -2.00
C ALA A 389 17.93 7.39 -1.46
N LEU A 390 18.65 6.46 -2.12
CA LEU A 390 20.06 6.13 -1.79
C LEU A 390 20.94 7.35 -1.92
N SER A 391 20.90 8.03 -3.06
CA SER A 391 21.69 9.25 -3.30
C SER A 391 21.37 10.34 -2.27
N ALA A 392 20.07 10.59 -2.00
CA ALA A 392 19.66 11.60 -1.02
C ALA A 392 20.11 11.26 0.40
N CYS A 393 20.06 9.97 0.77
CA CYS A 393 20.50 9.51 2.09
C CYS A 393 22.03 9.72 2.26
N THR A 394 22.84 9.35 1.27
CA THR A 394 24.30 9.57 1.28
C THR A 394 24.64 11.06 1.43
N GLN A 395 24.02 11.91 0.61
CA GLN A 395 24.30 13.36 0.64
C GLN A 395 23.89 14.00 1.98
N GLU A 396 22.78 13.54 2.58
CA GLU A 396 22.36 14.06 3.89
C GLU A 396 23.29 13.60 5.03
N LEU A 397 23.81 12.37 4.98
CA LEU A 397 24.81 11.91 5.95
C LEU A 397 26.10 12.74 5.88
N GLU A 398 26.55 13.10 4.68
CA GLU A 398 27.72 13.97 4.46
C GLU A 398 27.47 15.40 4.97
N ARG A 399 26.27 15.92 4.68
CA ARG A 399 25.85 17.24 5.16
C ARG A 399 25.83 17.30 6.68
N GLU A 400 25.25 16.28 7.34
CA GLU A 400 25.19 16.20 8.79
C GLU A 400 26.59 16.15 9.40
N ARG A 401 27.53 15.36 8.85
CA ARG A 401 28.92 15.32 9.30
C ARG A 401 29.58 16.71 9.26
N SER A 402 29.38 17.43 8.17
CA SER A 402 29.93 18.78 7.98
C SER A 402 29.33 19.79 8.97
N LEU A 403 28.00 19.71 9.21
CA LEU A 403 27.31 20.55 10.16
C LEU A 403 27.67 20.22 11.62
N ALA A 404 27.89 18.96 11.93
CA ALA A 404 28.37 18.54 13.26
C ALA A 404 29.77 19.11 13.54
N GLN A 405 30.67 19.10 12.54
CA GLN A 405 31.98 19.74 12.68
C GLN A 405 31.86 21.25 12.85
N ALA A 406 31.04 21.92 12.03
CA ALA A 406 30.78 23.36 12.13
C ALA A 406 30.24 23.75 13.52
N ARG A 407 29.31 22.95 14.07
CA ARG A 407 28.79 23.14 15.44
C ARG A 407 29.89 23.01 16.49
N MET A 408 30.77 22.01 16.37
CA MET A 408 31.89 21.87 17.33
C MET A 408 32.86 23.06 17.28
N ASP A 409 33.13 23.57 16.10
CA ASP A 409 34.03 24.72 15.93
C ASP A 409 33.39 26.00 16.44
N ALA A 410 32.08 26.22 16.17
CA ALA A 410 31.32 27.35 16.69
C ALA A 410 31.22 27.32 18.23
N ALA A 411 31.04 26.14 18.83
CA ALA A 411 31.01 26.00 20.29
C ALA A 411 32.36 26.33 20.93
N ARG A 412 33.46 25.89 20.31
CA ARG A 412 34.82 26.27 20.77
C ARG A 412 35.06 27.78 20.65
N ALA A 413 34.69 28.38 19.52
CA ALA A 413 34.81 29.82 19.29
C ALA A 413 34.00 30.63 20.30
N ALA A 414 32.75 30.24 20.58
CA ALA A 414 31.91 30.94 21.59
C ALA A 414 32.50 30.85 23.01
N GLY A 415 33.03 29.66 23.38
CA GLY A 415 33.71 29.49 24.66
C GLY A 415 35.00 30.32 24.79
N GLN A 416 35.84 30.37 23.74
CA GLN A 416 37.04 31.18 23.69
C GLN A 416 36.70 32.68 23.70
N ALA A 417 35.73 33.12 22.91
CA ALA A 417 35.33 34.52 22.90
C ALA A 417 34.87 34.98 24.29
N GLN A 418 34.08 34.14 25.01
CA GLN A 418 33.66 34.48 26.38
C GLN A 418 34.85 34.60 27.34
N GLN A 419 35.89 33.75 27.21
CA GLN A 419 37.11 33.85 28.04
C GLN A 419 37.92 35.09 27.69
N LEU A 420 38.20 35.36 26.40
CA LEU A 420 38.95 36.54 25.96
C LEU A 420 38.27 37.86 26.39
N TYR A 421 36.97 37.93 26.30
CA TYR A 421 36.19 39.08 26.77
C TYR A 421 36.38 39.29 28.27
N ARG A 422 36.32 38.22 29.10
CA ARG A 422 36.56 38.34 30.57
C ARG A 422 37.93 38.93 30.87
N PHE A 423 38.94 38.68 30.03
CA PHE A 423 40.28 39.24 30.16
C PHE A 423 40.48 40.59 29.44
N GLY A 424 39.39 41.17 28.87
CA GLY A 424 39.45 42.46 28.17
C GLY A 424 40.22 42.44 26.84
N ARG A 425 40.34 41.26 26.19
CA ARG A 425 41.15 41.09 24.95
C ARG A 425 40.34 41.19 23.68
N ILE A 426 39.03 41.16 23.75
CA ILE A 426 38.10 41.32 22.60
C ILE A 426 36.89 42.14 23.05
N ASP A 427 36.15 42.66 22.08
CA ASP A 427 34.96 43.42 22.29
C ASP A 427 33.74 42.50 22.58
N PHE A 428 32.69 43.09 23.25
CA PHE A 428 31.45 42.39 23.52
C PHE A 428 30.73 41.94 22.23
N LEU A 429 30.91 42.66 21.14
CA LEU A 429 30.40 42.35 19.83
C LEU A 429 30.88 40.96 19.33
N ASP A 430 32.17 40.66 19.57
CA ASP A 430 32.78 39.40 19.18
C ASP A 430 32.13 38.21 19.93
N VAL A 431 31.84 38.41 21.24
CA VAL A 431 31.11 37.39 22.03
C VAL A 431 29.72 37.14 21.48
N LEU A 432 28.95 38.20 21.19
CA LEU A 432 27.61 38.05 20.61
C LEU A 432 27.63 37.42 19.23
N SER A 433 28.62 37.78 18.40
CA SER A 433 28.81 37.16 17.07
C SER A 433 29.12 35.67 17.15
N ALA A 434 30.03 35.27 18.04
CA ALA A 434 30.34 33.86 18.27
C ALA A 434 29.17 33.06 18.82
N GLN A 435 28.39 33.63 19.74
CA GLN A 435 27.17 33.00 20.26
C GLN A 435 26.07 32.90 19.20
N ALA A 436 25.94 33.88 18.31
CA ALA A 436 25.00 33.82 17.21
C ALA A 436 25.39 32.70 16.23
N ALA A 437 26.68 32.58 15.87
CA ALA A 437 27.20 31.54 15.02
C ALA A 437 26.97 30.13 15.63
N LEU A 438 27.12 29.98 16.95
CA LEU A 438 26.79 28.72 17.63
C LEU A 438 25.30 28.40 17.54
N ALA A 439 24.42 29.39 17.79
CA ALA A 439 22.97 29.17 17.70
C ALA A 439 22.53 28.78 16.28
N ASP A 440 23.11 29.41 15.27
CA ASP A 440 22.84 29.08 13.85
C ASP A 440 23.35 27.69 13.49
N ALA A 441 24.55 27.30 13.95
CA ALA A 441 25.11 25.97 13.72
C ALA A 441 24.29 24.87 14.43
N GLU A 442 23.81 25.10 15.65
CA GLU A 442 22.90 24.18 16.36
C GLU A 442 21.57 24.01 15.62
N SER A 443 20.99 25.09 15.12
CA SER A 443 19.75 25.05 14.34
C SER A 443 19.92 24.29 13.02
N ALA A 444 21.02 24.57 12.30
CA ALA A 444 21.33 23.89 11.03
C ALA A 444 21.53 22.37 11.23
N LEU A 445 22.29 21.96 12.25
CA LEU A 445 22.51 20.57 12.58
C LEU A 445 21.22 19.87 12.99
N ALA A 446 20.37 20.54 13.78
CA ALA A 446 19.08 20.00 14.19
C ALA A 446 18.15 19.77 13.00
N THR A 447 18.12 20.69 12.04
CA THR A 447 17.35 20.55 10.79
C THR A 447 17.87 19.37 9.97
N SER A 448 19.19 19.26 9.78
CA SER A 448 19.81 18.14 9.04
C SER A 448 19.51 16.78 9.69
N ARG A 449 19.55 16.67 11.02
CA ARG A 449 19.16 15.44 11.72
C ARG A 449 17.71 15.04 11.48
N ALA A 450 16.79 16.01 11.45
CA ALA A 450 15.39 15.74 11.10
C ALA A 450 15.26 15.27 9.64
N GLU A 451 15.96 15.92 8.72
CA GLU A 451 15.99 15.53 7.31
C GLU A 451 16.62 14.14 7.13
N ARG A 452 17.67 13.79 7.88
CA ARG A 452 18.22 12.43 7.86
C ARG A 452 17.17 11.37 8.18
N VAL A 453 16.37 11.58 9.22
CA VAL A 453 15.26 10.67 9.56
C VAL A 453 14.31 10.52 8.38
N ASP A 454 13.92 11.62 7.75
CA ASP A 454 13.02 11.58 6.60
C ASP A 454 13.63 10.84 5.40
N ARG A 455 14.92 11.06 5.08
CA ARG A 455 15.63 10.36 4.00
C ARG A 455 15.78 8.86 4.27
N GLN A 456 16.03 8.47 5.52
CA GLN A 456 16.04 7.05 5.91
C GLN A 456 14.66 6.41 5.74
N MET A 457 13.58 7.09 6.11
CA MET A 457 12.22 6.59 5.91
C MET A 457 11.86 6.48 4.42
N GLU A 458 12.24 7.47 3.59
CA GLU A 458 12.08 7.39 2.14
C GLU A 458 12.84 6.20 1.54
N LEU A 459 14.05 5.92 2.04
CA LEU A 459 14.84 4.76 1.60
C LEU A 459 14.15 3.45 1.98
N PHE A 460 13.73 3.24 3.23
CA PHE A 460 13.03 2.02 3.64
C PHE A 460 11.70 1.82 2.91
N LEU A 461 10.95 2.90 2.68
CA LEU A 461 9.74 2.86 1.85
C LEU A 461 10.05 2.44 0.41
N SER A 462 11.12 2.98 -0.18
CA SER A 462 11.51 2.65 -1.55
C SER A 462 12.00 1.21 -1.70
N LEU A 463 12.64 0.66 -0.65
CA LEU A 463 13.09 -0.74 -0.59
C LEU A 463 11.95 -1.74 -0.36
N GLY A 464 10.74 -1.27 -0.03
CA GLY A 464 9.58 -2.12 0.17
C GLY A 464 9.67 -3.03 1.40
N GLY A 465 10.45 -2.65 2.43
CA GLY A 465 10.54 -3.37 3.69
C GLY A 465 9.32 -3.16 4.59
N GLY A 466 9.07 -4.08 5.51
CA GLY A 466 8.01 -3.94 6.53
C GLY A 466 6.88 -4.97 6.44
N TRP A 467 7.01 -5.99 5.59
CA TRP A 467 6.08 -7.11 5.52
C TRP A 467 6.85 -8.41 5.24
N ALA A 468 6.41 -9.53 5.82
CA ALA A 468 6.92 -10.86 5.52
C ALA A 468 5.90 -11.60 4.65
N ALA A 469 6.37 -12.29 3.60
CA ALA A 469 5.51 -13.11 2.75
C ALA A 469 4.82 -14.27 3.50
N GLY A 470 5.27 -14.60 4.71
CA GLY A 470 4.73 -15.67 5.55
C GLY A 470 3.66 -15.26 6.57
N ASP A 471 3.41 -13.95 6.75
CA ASP A 471 2.37 -13.43 7.68
C ASP A 471 0.96 -13.39 7.06
N THR A 472 0.78 -13.88 5.84
CA THR A 472 -0.55 -14.15 5.28
C THR A 472 -1.10 -15.36 6.02
N ALA A 473 -1.95 -15.07 6.99
CA ALA A 473 -2.66 -16.01 7.83
C ALA A 473 -3.04 -17.30 7.08
N ASP A 474 -2.47 -18.40 7.51
CA ASP A 474 -2.88 -19.79 7.23
C ASP A 474 -4.27 -20.09 7.84
N GLY A 475 -5.20 -19.12 7.77
CA GLY A 475 -6.47 -19.13 8.50
C GLY A 475 -7.74 -18.68 7.79
N ALA A 476 -7.70 -18.21 6.54
CA ALA A 476 -8.87 -17.55 5.97
C ALA A 476 -9.48 -18.18 4.70
N ILE A 477 -9.00 -19.32 4.21
CA ILE A 477 -9.67 -20.03 3.11
C ILE A 477 -9.68 -21.54 3.42
N ARG A 478 -10.62 -21.98 4.27
CA ARG A 478 -11.16 -23.33 4.25
C ARG A 478 -12.65 -23.27 4.00
#